data_67ba050cf16f0495741a50bf067495ea
#
_entry.id   67ba050cf16f0495741a50bf067495ea
#
_cell.length_a   1.000
_cell.length_b   1.000
_cell.length_c   1.000
_cell.angle_alpha   90.00
_cell.angle_beta   90.00
_cell.angle_gamma   90.00
#
_symmetry.space_group_name_H-M   'P 1'
#
loop_
_entity.id
_entity.type
_entity.pdbx_description
1 polymer ?
#
loop_
_entity_poly.entity_id
_entity_poly.type
_entity_poly.pdbx_seq_one_letter_code
_entity_poly.pdbx_strand_id
1 'polypeptide(L)'
;MKKRILSGLLVAAMLLAPLSTAAFAADDTNVEAPDTGETQTILPQSEGDAEQSTVTAPSYEVSTTAELSNALTQIATSADTEATIVLKADVTLSNDATSGYISFFGANGKHITVKSDEGEMKKLSFPSYGVLTGDCTFDNVNVTGSRLFCNGYRTIFTENGQIHLRETLYGGGYKTTVDSTYVVIAASGYINPSSSSGLHDVIGGSYQGNVDGDTYLEITGDIQMQGGNHLNPGCMKGDGSSGDGRNVPDVYVGGNATLIYDNKNSTDTASPAIEGTYGCEMKGDVTLDVRAGCVAGIVGTE
;
A
#
# COMPACT_ATOMS: atom_id res chain seq x y z
N MET A 1 -17.89 39.86 36.43
CA MET A 1 -16.51 39.93 35.86
C MET A 1 -16.32 38.72 34.93
N LYS A 2 -16.34 38.94 33.61
CA LYS A 2 -16.15 37.89 32.60
C LYS A 2 -14.70 37.90 32.16
N LYS A 3 -13.93 36.82 32.46
CA LYS A 3 -12.58 36.63 31.92
C LYS A 3 -12.69 35.96 30.56
N ARG A 4 -12.28 36.67 29.50
CA ARG A 4 -12.09 36.09 28.15
C ARG A 4 -10.71 35.46 28.09
N ILE A 5 -10.66 34.15 27.79
CA ILE A 5 -9.43 33.44 27.47
C ILE A 5 -9.26 33.56 25.94
N LEU A 6 -8.16 34.18 25.53
CA LEU A 6 -7.76 34.34 24.14
C LEU A 6 -6.97 33.07 23.74
N SER A 7 -7.55 32.21 22.95
CA SER A 7 -6.83 31.04 22.37
C SER A 7 -6.06 31.55 21.14
N GLY A 8 -4.74 31.50 21.23
CA GLY A 8 -3.86 31.79 20.10
C GLY A 8 -3.87 30.65 19.09
N LEU A 9 -4.29 30.94 17.88
CA LEU A 9 -4.25 30.07 16.73
C LEU A 9 -2.82 30.08 16.17
N LEU A 10 -2.07 28.99 16.36
CA LEU A 10 -0.77 28.78 15.72
C LEU A 10 -1.00 28.19 14.32
N VAL A 11 -0.96 29.02 13.30
CA VAL A 11 -0.98 28.64 11.90
C VAL A 11 0.43 28.23 11.50
N ALA A 12 0.69 26.93 11.34
CA ALA A 12 1.90 26.44 10.71
C ALA A 12 1.76 26.61 9.18
N ALA A 13 2.47 27.58 8.61
CA ALA A 13 2.56 27.74 7.16
C ALA A 13 3.49 26.66 6.60
N MET A 14 2.93 25.69 5.88
CA MET A 14 3.71 24.78 5.04
C MET A 14 4.15 25.52 3.79
N LEU A 15 5.46 25.71 3.66
CA LEU A 15 6.10 26.20 2.45
C LEU A 15 6.09 25.08 1.40
N LEU A 16 5.21 25.20 0.41
CA LEU A 16 5.24 24.41 -0.81
C LEU A 16 6.39 24.92 -1.70
N ALA A 17 7.44 24.12 -1.87
CA ALA A 17 8.44 24.34 -2.89
C ALA A 17 7.94 23.77 -4.22
N PRO A 18 8.05 24.47 -5.36
CA PRO A 18 7.63 23.93 -6.65
C PRO A 18 8.65 22.91 -7.17
N LEU A 19 8.19 21.69 -7.47
CA LEU A 19 8.92 20.69 -8.21
C LEU A 19 9.07 21.14 -9.67
N SER A 20 10.32 21.30 -10.11
CA SER A 20 10.66 21.58 -11.51
C SER A 20 10.44 20.34 -12.37
N THR A 21 9.48 20.42 -13.28
CA THR A 21 9.30 19.43 -14.35
C THR A 21 10.43 19.56 -15.37
N ALA A 22 11.28 18.55 -15.47
CA ALA A 22 12.20 18.39 -16.60
C ALA A 22 11.44 17.75 -17.76
N ALA A 23 11.17 18.53 -18.80
CA ALA A 23 10.62 18.06 -20.06
C ALA A 23 11.71 17.31 -20.85
N PHE A 24 11.51 16.03 -21.15
CA PHE A 24 12.28 15.32 -22.16
C PHE A 24 11.64 15.54 -23.54
N ALA A 25 12.35 16.23 -24.42
CA ALA A 25 12.00 16.33 -25.80
C ALA A 25 12.33 15.02 -26.53
N ALA A 26 11.35 14.43 -27.18
CA ALA A 26 11.56 13.35 -28.11
C ALA A 26 12.11 13.94 -29.42
N ASP A 27 13.27 13.49 -29.86
CA ASP A 27 13.80 13.78 -31.21
C ASP A 27 13.66 12.52 -32.04
N ASP A 28 12.84 12.65 -33.07
CA ASP A 28 12.48 11.61 -34.03
C ASP A 28 13.40 11.76 -35.25
N THR A 29 14.44 10.94 -35.36
CA THR A 29 15.18 10.81 -36.62
C THR A 29 15.47 9.36 -36.94
N ASN A 30 14.72 8.88 -37.92
CA ASN A 30 14.86 7.67 -38.67
C ASN A 30 16.14 7.75 -39.55
N VAL A 31 17.12 6.84 -39.33
CA VAL A 31 18.20 6.58 -40.34
C VAL A 31 18.50 5.10 -40.40
N GLU A 32 18.43 4.58 -41.63
CA GLU A 32 18.74 3.23 -42.09
C GLU A 32 20.16 2.79 -41.76
N ALA A 33 20.30 1.45 -41.57
CA ALA A 33 21.55 0.74 -41.41
C ALA A 33 22.37 0.66 -42.71
N PRO A 34 23.69 0.57 -42.65
CA PRO A 34 24.38 -0.48 -43.40
C PRO A 34 25.26 -1.39 -42.54
N ASP A 35 25.13 -2.65 -42.85
CA ASP A 35 25.96 -3.79 -42.48
C ASP A 35 27.43 -3.60 -42.86
N THR A 36 28.37 -3.69 -41.88
CA THR A 36 29.72 -4.18 -42.15
C THR A 36 30.35 -4.68 -40.86
N GLY A 37 30.67 -5.97 -40.85
CA GLY A 37 31.35 -6.63 -39.75
C GLY A 37 32.79 -6.14 -39.55
N GLU A 38 33.12 -5.87 -38.30
CA GLU A 38 34.49 -5.91 -37.80
C GLU A 38 34.53 -6.46 -36.38
N THR A 39 35.26 -7.55 -36.24
CA THR A 39 35.55 -8.21 -34.97
C THR A 39 36.52 -7.34 -34.17
N GLN A 40 36.03 -6.61 -33.18
CA GLN A 40 36.91 -5.97 -32.18
C GLN A 40 37.24 -6.91 -31.05
N THR A 41 38.51 -7.22 -30.94
CA THR A 41 39.11 -7.92 -29.81
C THR A 41 39.04 -7.02 -28.57
N ILE A 42 38.19 -7.37 -27.60
CA ILE A 42 38.11 -6.66 -26.33
C ILE A 42 39.26 -7.15 -25.45
N LEU A 43 40.19 -6.28 -25.16
CA LEU A 43 41.20 -6.46 -24.12
C LEU A 43 40.52 -6.43 -22.74
N PRO A 44 40.91 -7.28 -21.77
CA PRO A 44 40.33 -7.25 -20.44
C PRO A 44 40.71 -5.93 -19.75
N GLN A 45 39.71 -5.10 -19.44
CA GLN A 45 39.90 -4.00 -18.50
C GLN A 45 40.10 -4.59 -17.11
N SER A 46 41.16 -4.16 -16.47
CA SER A 46 41.47 -4.36 -15.05
C SER A 46 40.26 -3.98 -14.22
N GLU A 47 39.65 -4.95 -13.56
CA GLU A 47 38.66 -4.74 -12.49
C GLU A 47 39.40 -4.03 -11.34
N GLY A 48 39.21 -2.71 -11.27
CA GLY A 48 39.47 -1.99 -10.05
C GLY A 48 38.36 -2.35 -9.07
N ASP A 49 38.70 -3.04 -7.98
CA ASP A 49 37.82 -3.24 -6.83
C ASP A 49 37.38 -1.86 -6.29
N ALA A 50 36.28 -1.33 -6.83
CA ALA A 50 35.54 -0.32 -6.14
C ALA A 50 34.84 -1.04 -5.00
N GLU A 51 35.35 -0.92 -3.78
CA GLU A 51 34.59 -1.27 -2.57
C GLU A 51 33.26 -0.54 -2.64
N GLN A 52 32.23 -1.26 -3.06
CA GLN A 52 30.86 -0.82 -3.01
C GLN A 52 30.49 -0.75 -1.53
N SER A 53 30.66 0.44 -0.93
CA SER A 53 30.22 0.73 0.42
C SER A 53 28.73 0.41 0.48
N THR A 54 28.37 -0.76 0.97
CA THR A 54 27.01 -1.14 1.28
C THR A 54 26.56 -0.29 2.45
N VAL A 55 25.99 0.88 2.17
CA VAL A 55 25.32 1.68 3.19
C VAL A 55 24.16 0.83 3.69
N THR A 56 24.34 0.20 4.84
CA THR A 56 23.27 -0.58 5.47
C THR A 56 22.22 0.41 5.96
N ALA A 57 20.96 0.23 5.56
CA ALA A 57 19.85 1.05 6.05
C ALA A 57 19.80 1.04 7.59
N PRO A 58 19.57 2.19 8.23
CA PRO A 58 19.53 2.29 9.69
C PRO A 58 18.45 1.37 10.26
N SER A 59 18.74 0.77 11.42
CA SER A 59 17.85 -0.18 12.09
C SER A 59 17.47 0.34 13.47
N TYR A 60 16.16 0.25 13.79
CA TYR A 60 15.57 0.73 15.04
C TYR A 60 14.86 -0.43 15.75
N GLU A 61 15.34 -0.79 16.94
CA GLU A 61 14.67 -1.79 17.76
C GLU A 61 13.56 -1.13 18.59
N VAL A 62 12.36 -1.74 18.60
CA VAL A 62 11.19 -1.20 19.29
C VAL A 62 10.44 -2.30 20.02
N SER A 63 10.03 -1.99 21.25
CA SER A 63 9.22 -2.86 22.14
C SER A 63 7.91 -2.20 22.57
N THR A 64 7.77 -0.89 22.34
CA THR A 64 6.64 -0.10 22.80
C THR A 64 6.14 0.86 21.73
N THR A 65 4.90 1.32 21.87
CA THR A 65 4.32 2.36 21.01
C THR A 65 5.12 3.66 21.03
N ALA A 66 5.67 4.03 22.19
CA ALA A 66 6.48 5.24 22.33
C ALA A 66 7.82 5.13 21.58
N GLU A 67 8.49 4.00 21.69
CA GLU A 67 9.72 3.72 20.93
C GLU A 67 9.45 3.70 19.44
N LEU A 68 8.34 3.09 18.99
CA LEU A 68 7.93 3.10 17.59
C LEU A 68 7.71 4.54 17.08
N SER A 69 6.99 5.37 17.83
CA SER A 69 6.74 6.77 17.47
C SER A 69 8.04 7.58 17.36
N ASN A 70 8.98 7.35 18.30
CA ASN A 70 10.31 7.98 18.26
C ASN A 70 11.12 7.52 17.05
N ALA A 71 11.13 6.22 16.74
CA ALA A 71 11.82 5.67 15.58
C ALA A 71 11.26 6.27 14.27
N LEU A 72 9.94 6.30 14.10
CA LEU A 72 9.31 6.91 12.94
C LEU A 72 9.67 8.40 12.79
N THR A 73 9.73 9.14 13.89
CA THR A 73 10.14 10.55 13.89
C THR A 73 11.60 10.72 13.46
N GLN A 74 12.50 9.86 13.97
CA GLN A 74 13.90 9.89 13.60
C GLN A 74 14.09 9.54 12.12
N ILE A 75 13.43 8.49 11.64
CA ILE A 75 13.45 8.11 10.22
C ILE A 75 12.95 9.27 9.36
N ALA A 76 11.81 9.88 9.71
CA ALA A 76 11.22 10.96 8.92
C ALA A 76 12.15 12.18 8.78
N THR A 77 13.01 12.43 9.77
CA THR A 77 13.94 13.57 9.79
C THR A 77 15.36 13.23 9.35
N SER A 78 15.70 11.95 9.20
CA SER A 78 17.03 11.51 8.71
C SER A 78 17.21 11.86 7.23
N ALA A 79 18.44 11.76 6.74
CA ALA A 79 18.76 11.85 5.31
C ALA A 79 18.53 10.53 4.57
N ASP A 80 18.35 9.42 5.31
CA ASP A 80 18.19 8.10 4.74
C ASP A 80 16.81 7.98 4.02
N THR A 81 16.81 7.29 2.90
CA THR A 81 15.57 7.00 2.13
C THR A 81 14.89 5.71 2.58
N GLU A 82 15.63 4.85 3.28
CA GLU A 82 15.19 3.55 3.75
C GLU A 82 15.57 3.34 5.22
N ALA A 83 14.76 2.56 5.94
CA ALA A 83 15.05 2.16 7.31
C ALA A 83 14.42 0.81 7.65
N THR A 84 14.97 0.14 8.67
CA THR A 84 14.40 -1.09 9.22
C THR A 84 13.89 -0.83 10.64
N ILE A 85 12.66 -1.28 10.94
CA ILE A 85 12.12 -1.34 12.29
C ILE A 85 12.07 -2.81 12.71
N VAL A 86 12.74 -3.14 13.82
CA VAL A 86 12.78 -4.49 14.39
C VAL A 86 11.89 -4.53 15.64
N LEU A 87 10.78 -5.27 15.56
CA LEU A 87 9.88 -5.46 16.69
C LEU A 87 10.45 -6.48 17.67
N LYS A 88 10.73 -6.06 18.91
CA LYS A 88 11.15 -6.92 20.02
C LYS A 88 9.97 -7.44 20.83
N ALA A 89 8.81 -6.80 20.72
CA ALA A 89 7.55 -7.17 21.35
C ALA A 89 6.38 -6.81 20.45
N ASP A 90 5.18 -7.26 20.79
CA ASP A 90 3.94 -6.79 20.17
C ASP A 90 3.75 -5.29 20.41
N VAL A 91 3.48 -4.55 19.33
CA VAL A 91 3.29 -3.09 19.39
C VAL A 91 1.92 -2.73 18.82
N THR A 92 1.19 -1.91 19.57
CA THR A 92 -0.08 -1.34 19.11
C THR A 92 0.11 0.16 18.87
N LEU A 93 -0.26 0.65 17.69
CA LEU A 93 -0.21 2.08 17.38
C LEU A 93 -1.26 2.85 18.21
N SER A 94 -0.99 4.12 18.44
CA SER A 94 -2.00 5.03 18.98
C SER A 94 -2.87 5.58 17.87
N ASN A 95 -4.16 5.80 18.16
CA ASN A 95 -5.00 6.60 17.27
C ASN A 95 -4.56 8.07 17.30
N ASP A 96 -4.67 8.73 16.16
CA ASP A 96 -4.50 10.17 16.06
C ASP A 96 -5.53 10.88 16.96
N ALA A 97 -5.07 11.86 17.73
CA ALA A 97 -5.89 12.55 18.71
C ALA A 97 -7.04 13.36 18.07
N THR A 98 -6.88 13.74 16.81
CA THR A 98 -7.89 14.55 16.09
C THR A 98 -9.01 13.67 15.56
N SER A 99 -8.67 12.55 14.93
CA SER A 99 -9.64 11.61 14.36
C SER A 99 -10.25 10.68 15.40
N GLY A 100 -9.47 10.30 16.41
CA GLY A 100 -9.86 9.35 17.45
C GLY A 100 -9.93 7.88 16.99
N TYR A 101 -9.81 7.61 15.69
CA TYR A 101 -9.91 6.25 15.11
C TYR A 101 -8.90 5.95 14.00
N ILE A 102 -8.10 6.90 13.57
CA ILE A 102 -7.05 6.69 12.57
C ILE A 102 -5.70 6.56 13.26
N SER A 103 -4.92 5.56 12.87
CA SER A 103 -3.52 5.38 13.27
C SER A 103 -2.64 5.56 12.04
N PHE A 104 -1.68 6.47 12.11
CA PHE A 104 -0.72 6.70 11.02
C PHE A 104 0.54 5.87 11.22
N PHE A 105 1.07 5.28 10.14
CA PHE A 105 2.31 4.53 10.14
C PHE A 105 3.12 4.81 8.90
N GLY A 106 4.40 5.16 9.07
CA GLY A 106 5.32 5.48 8.00
C GLY A 106 6.16 6.72 8.33
N ALA A 107 6.98 7.15 7.40
CA ALA A 107 7.91 8.25 7.58
C ALA A 107 8.04 9.13 6.31
N ASN A 108 7.02 9.92 6.02
CA ASN A 108 7.04 10.95 4.97
C ASN A 108 7.52 10.44 3.59
N GLY A 109 6.91 9.36 3.10
CA GLY A 109 7.22 8.77 1.80
C GLY A 109 8.50 7.93 1.75
N LYS A 110 9.23 7.77 2.85
CA LYS A 110 10.40 6.88 2.92
C LYS A 110 9.96 5.43 2.98
N HIS A 111 10.88 4.53 2.57
CA HIS A 111 10.64 3.10 2.63
C HIS A 111 11.02 2.55 4.02
N ILE A 112 10.07 1.88 4.66
CA ILE A 112 10.26 1.21 5.95
C ILE A 112 10.05 -0.29 5.80
N THR A 113 11.09 -1.08 6.14
CA THR A 113 10.94 -2.50 6.36
C THR A 113 10.63 -2.75 7.85
N VAL A 114 9.49 -3.39 8.13
CA VAL A 114 9.12 -3.82 9.49
C VAL A 114 9.30 -5.31 9.58
N LYS A 115 10.03 -5.77 10.59
CA LYS A 115 10.23 -7.19 10.85
C LYS A 115 10.28 -7.49 12.34
N SER A 116 9.98 -8.74 12.70
CA SER A 116 10.22 -9.21 14.06
C SER A 116 11.70 -9.48 14.29
N ASP A 117 12.11 -9.46 15.54
CA ASP A 117 13.39 -10.01 15.96
C ASP A 117 13.47 -11.51 15.65
N GLU A 118 14.67 -12.10 15.76
CA GLU A 118 14.84 -13.53 15.60
C GLU A 118 13.99 -14.31 16.61
N GLY A 119 13.29 -15.32 16.13
CA GLY A 119 12.45 -16.20 16.94
C GLY A 119 10.95 -16.05 16.64
N GLU A 120 10.16 -15.60 17.60
CA GLU A 120 8.70 -15.53 17.49
C GLU A 120 8.24 -14.29 16.71
N MET A 121 7.34 -14.48 15.75
CA MET A 121 6.72 -13.39 14.99
C MET A 121 5.96 -12.44 15.94
N LYS A 122 6.29 -11.15 15.89
CA LYS A 122 5.64 -10.11 16.69
C LYS A 122 4.51 -9.46 15.90
N LYS A 123 3.63 -8.79 16.63
CA LYS A 123 2.45 -8.16 16.10
C LYS A 123 2.60 -6.65 16.01
N LEU A 124 2.24 -6.09 14.85
CA LEU A 124 2.00 -4.66 14.67
C LEU A 124 0.50 -4.42 14.54
N SER A 125 -0.10 -3.74 15.51
CA SER A 125 -1.55 -3.58 15.57
C SER A 125 -1.99 -2.15 15.28
N PHE A 126 -2.94 -2.01 14.37
CA PHE A 126 -3.73 -0.81 14.13
C PHE A 126 -5.06 -0.95 14.88
N PRO A 127 -5.33 -0.18 15.95
CA PRO A 127 -6.50 -0.41 16.78
C PRO A 127 -7.83 -0.22 16.06
N SER A 128 -7.85 0.63 15.02
CA SER A 128 -9.01 0.84 14.15
C SER A 128 -8.56 0.95 12.69
N TYR A 129 -8.51 2.16 12.11
CA TYR A 129 -8.07 2.37 10.74
C TYR A 129 -6.57 2.66 10.71
N GLY A 130 -5.80 1.86 9.97
CA GLY A 130 -4.41 2.15 9.65
C GLY A 130 -4.30 2.98 8.37
N VAL A 131 -3.44 3.99 8.35
CA VAL A 131 -3.12 4.78 7.16
C VAL A 131 -1.61 4.87 7.03
N LEU A 132 -1.08 4.39 5.92
CA LEU A 132 0.35 4.48 5.65
C LEU A 132 0.74 5.90 5.20
N THR A 133 1.94 6.32 5.57
CA THR A 133 2.53 7.63 5.23
C THR A 133 3.91 7.50 4.58
N GLY A 134 4.22 6.32 4.06
CA GLY A 134 5.44 5.97 3.34
C GLY A 134 5.38 4.54 2.82
N ASP A 135 6.30 4.19 1.95
CA ASP A 135 6.44 2.83 1.43
C ASP A 135 6.74 1.85 2.56
N CYS A 136 6.10 0.69 2.55
CA CYS A 136 6.23 -0.30 3.62
C CYS A 136 6.44 -1.71 3.08
N THR A 137 7.43 -2.40 3.66
CA THR A 137 7.58 -3.85 3.54
C THR A 137 7.37 -4.48 4.93
N PHE A 138 6.39 -5.37 5.05
CA PHE A 138 6.10 -6.13 6.26
C PHE A 138 6.65 -7.55 6.09
N ASP A 139 7.79 -7.83 6.75
CA ASP A 139 8.51 -9.10 6.65
C ASP A 139 8.59 -9.79 8.02
N ASN A 140 8.19 -11.04 8.10
CA ASN A 140 8.15 -11.79 9.37
C ASN A 140 7.46 -11.00 10.51
N VAL A 141 6.32 -10.38 10.21
CA VAL A 141 5.51 -9.63 11.18
C VAL A 141 4.04 -9.93 10.97
N ASN A 142 3.27 -9.97 12.05
CA ASN A 142 1.82 -10.12 12.00
C ASN A 142 1.16 -8.73 12.05
N VAL A 143 0.67 -8.26 10.90
CA VAL A 143 -0.05 -6.99 10.79
C VAL A 143 -1.52 -7.20 11.11
N THR A 144 -2.04 -6.49 12.11
CA THR A 144 -3.43 -6.66 12.55
C THR A 144 -4.18 -5.33 12.59
N GLY A 145 -5.49 -5.36 12.31
CA GLY A 145 -6.30 -4.15 12.37
C GLY A 145 -7.75 -4.37 11.98
N SER A 146 -8.48 -3.26 11.82
CA SER A 146 -9.81 -3.27 11.21
C SER A 146 -9.69 -3.01 9.71
N ARG A 147 -9.29 -1.81 9.31
CA ARG A 147 -9.03 -1.42 7.93
C ARG A 147 -7.60 -0.92 7.77
N LEU A 148 -7.01 -1.16 6.61
CA LEU A 148 -5.70 -0.61 6.27
C LEU A 148 -5.79 0.12 4.93
N PHE A 149 -5.34 1.37 4.92
CA PHE A 149 -5.21 2.21 3.74
C PHE A 149 -3.71 2.36 3.44
N CYS A 150 -3.25 1.79 2.32
CA CYS A 150 -1.86 1.94 1.87
C CYS A 150 -1.58 3.35 1.34
N ASN A 151 -2.64 4.13 1.08
CA ASN A 151 -2.60 5.56 0.77
C ASN A 151 -1.72 5.91 -0.45
N GLY A 152 -1.67 5.00 -1.43
CA GLY A 152 -0.87 5.14 -2.65
C GLY A 152 0.59 4.75 -2.50
N TYR A 153 1.04 4.43 -1.30
CA TYR A 153 2.40 3.97 -1.06
C TYR A 153 2.60 2.51 -1.45
N ARG A 154 3.79 2.21 -1.96
CA ARG A 154 4.18 0.84 -2.27
C ARG A 154 4.17 0.00 -1.00
N THR A 155 3.32 -1.03 -0.98
CA THR A 155 3.10 -1.86 0.20
C THR A 155 3.28 -3.33 -0.13
N ILE A 156 4.17 -4.00 0.61
CA ILE A 156 4.48 -5.42 0.42
C ILE A 156 4.31 -6.16 1.75
N PHE A 157 3.51 -7.20 1.74
CA PHE A 157 3.45 -8.21 2.80
C PHE A 157 4.14 -9.46 2.27
N THR A 158 5.32 -9.78 2.82
CA THR A 158 6.14 -10.90 2.33
C THR A 158 5.56 -12.25 2.74
N GLU A 159 6.01 -13.32 2.10
CA GLU A 159 5.62 -14.70 2.41
C GLU A 159 5.93 -15.14 3.84
N ASN A 160 6.90 -14.47 4.49
CA ASN A 160 7.26 -14.73 5.88
C ASN A 160 6.31 -14.07 6.88
N GLY A 161 5.45 -13.15 6.43
CA GLY A 161 4.57 -12.37 7.27
C GLY A 161 3.16 -12.94 7.41
N GLN A 162 2.37 -12.28 8.24
CA GLN A 162 0.94 -12.52 8.38
C GLN A 162 0.16 -11.22 8.31
N ILE A 163 -1.06 -11.28 7.78
CA ILE A 163 -2.00 -10.17 7.76
C ILE A 163 -3.36 -10.62 8.31
N HIS A 164 -3.86 -9.90 9.31
CA HIS A 164 -5.13 -10.21 9.97
C HIS A 164 -5.99 -8.94 10.08
N LEU A 165 -6.75 -8.65 9.02
CA LEU A 165 -7.68 -7.52 9.00
C LEU A 165 -9.11 -8.00 9.20
N ARG A 166 -9.85 -7.34 10.09
CA ARG A 166 -11.26 -7.66 10.36
C ARG A 166 -12.21 -7.13 9.29
N GLU A 167 -11.75 -6.16 8.51
CA GLU A 167 -12.51 -5.53 7.44
C GLU A 167 -11.66 -5.50 6.16
N THR A 168 -11.35 -4.34 5.62
CA THR A 168 -10.85 -4.16 4.25
C THR A 168 -9.40 -3.66 4.21
N LEU A 169 -8.66 -4.06 3.17
CA LEU A 169 -7.43 -3.43 2.73
C LEU A 169 -7.68 -2.59 1.48
N TYR A 170 -7.19 -1.35 1.48
CA TYR A 170 -7.23 -0.43 0.35
C TYR A 170 -5.80 -0.08 -0.09
N GLY A 171 -5.51 -0.19 -1.40
CA GLY A 171 -4.23 0.27 -1.96
C GLY A 171 -4.10 1.80 -1.94
N GLY A 172 -5.22 2.50 -2.13
CA GLY A 172 -5.31 3.95 -2.08
C GLY A 172 -5.68 4.51 -0.71
N GLY A 173 -6.20 5.74 -0.72
CA GLY A 173 -6.48 6.52 0.48
C GLY A 173 -7.92 6.43 0.99
N TYR A 174 -8.13 7.00 2.19
CA TYR A 174 -9.45 7.20 2.78
C TYR A 174 -9.96 8.58 2.40
N LYS A 175 -10.90 8.64 1.45
CA LYS A 175 -11.50 9.89 0.93
C LYS A 175 -10.46 10.87 0.36
N THR A 176 -9.36 10.35 -0.16
CA THR A 176 -8.27 11.13 -0.76
C THR A 176 -7.91 10.57 -2.14
N THR A 177 -7.49 11.44 -3.03
CA THR A 177 -6.90 11.05 -4.32
C THR A 177 -5.41 10.74 -4.10
N VAL A 178 -4.93 9.69 -4.78
CA VAL A 178 -3.52 9.28 -4.79
C VAL A 178 -3.03 9.16 -6.24
N ASP A 179 -1.71 9.24 -6.44
CA ASP A 179 -1.12 9.22 -7.79
C ASP A 179 -1.23 7.81 -8.42
N SER A 180 -0.88 6.76 -7.67
CA SER A 180 -0.95 5.37 -8.10
C SER A 180 -1.01 4.46 -6.87
N THR A 181 -1.23 3.14 -7.08
CA THR A 181 -1.18 2.17 -6.00
C THR A 181 -0.36 0.96 -6.39
N TYR A 182 0.35 0.38 -5.42
CA TYR A 182 1.10 -0.87 -5.60
C TYR A 182 1.04 -1.70 -4.33
N VAL A 183 0.29 -2.80 -4.36
CA VAL A 183 0.11 -3.70 -3.22
C VAL A 183 0.42 -5.12 -3.60
N VAL A 184 1.29 -5.78 -2.83
CA VAL A 184 1.59 -7.21 -2.95
C VAL A 184 1.30 -7.89 -1.61
N ILE A 185 0.49 -8.95 -1.63
CA ILE A 185 0.14 -9.75 -0.47
C ILE A 185 0.60 -11.18 -0.71
N ALA A 186 1.85 -11.47 -0.36
CA ALA A 186 2.41 -12.82 -0.35
C ALA A 186 2.28 -13.49 1.04
N ALA A 187 1.90 -12.72 2.06
CA ALA A 187 1.68 -13.17 3.43
C ALA A 187 0.49 -14.14 3.54
N SER A 188 0.47 -14.93 4.63
CA SER A 188 -0.68 -15.72 5.03
C SER A 188 -1.59 -14.94 5.98
N GLY A 189 -2.82 -15.44 6.20
CA GLY A 189 -3.72 -14.88 7.21
C GLY A 189 -5.16 -14.74 6.73
N TYR A 190 -5.84 -13.66 7.14
CA TYR A 190 -7.21 -13.41 6.72
C TYR A 190 -7.50 -11.92 6.54
N ILE A 191 -8.42 -11.63 5.62
CA ILE A 191 -9.03 -10.31 5.44
C ILE A 191 -10.54 -10.51 5.44
N ASN A 192 -11.25 -9.82 6.36
CA ASN A 192 -12.70 -9.91 6.56
C ASN A 192 -13.23 -11.36 6.71
N PRO A 193 -12.84 -12.10 7.75
CA PRO A 193 -13.22 -13.51 7.90
C PRO A 193 -14.68 -13.72 8.36
N SER A 194 -15.45 -12.66 8.62
CA SER A 194 -16.82 -12.75 9.13
C SER A 194 -17.81 -12.02 8.24
N SER A 195 -18.90 -12.69 7.85
CA SER A 195 -19.94 -12.23 6.90
C SER A 195 -20.77 -11.04 7.38
N SER A 196 -20.51 -10.47 8.54
CA SER A 196 -21.46 -9.54 9.18
C SER A 196 -21.52 -8.14 8.54
N SER A 197 -20.60 -7.82 7.66
CA SER A 197 -20.56 -6.50 6.99
C SER A 197 -20.30 -6.59 5.49
N GLY A 198 -20.54 -7.76 4.90
CA GLY A 198 -20.23 -8.09 3.52
C GLY A 198 -20.12 -6.90 2.62
N LEU A 199 -18.98 -6.65 2.10
CA LEU A 199 -18.98 -6.07 0.76
C LEU A 199 -17.59 -6.05 0.11
N HIS A 200 -16.47 -5.81 0.81
CA HIS A 200 -15.23 -5.64 0.07
C HIS A 200 -14.03 -5.99 0.94
N ASP A 201 -13.16 -6.86 0.45
CA ASP A 201 -12.05 -7.34 1.22
C ASP A 201 -10.74 -6.69 0.83
N VAL A 202 -10.46 -6.65 -0.47
CA VAL A 202 -9.24 -6.04 -0.97
C VAL A 202 -9.56 -5.19 -2.19
N ILE A 203 -9.24 -3.91 -2.08
CA ILE A 203 -9.47 -2.90 -3.10
C ILE A 203 -8.13 -2.33 -3.55
N GLY A 204 -7.82 -2.41 -4.84
CA GLY A 204 -6.57 -1.88 -5.40
C GLY A 204 -6.45 -0.36 -5.28
N GLY A 205 -7.55 0.35 -5.43
CA GLY A 205 -7.60 1.82 -5.35
C GLY A 205 -8.06 2.37 -4.00
N SER A 206 -8.68 3.55 -4.05
CA SER A 206 -9.11 4.34 -2.87
C SER A 206 -10.54 4.06 -2.44
N TYR A 207 -10.85 4.33 -1.16
CA TYR A 207 -12.22 4.43 -0.65
C TYR A 207 -12.70 5.88 -0.78
N GLN A 208 -13.72 6.12 -1.60
CA GLN A 208 -14.30 7.45 -1.84
C GLN A 208 -13.26 8.50 -2.29
N GLY A 209 -12.25 8.07 -3.04
CA GLY A 209 -11.20 8.90 -3.63
C GLY A 209 -10.76 8.32 -4.96
N ASN A 210 -9.99 9.07 -5.72
CA ASN A 210 -9.50 8.66 -7.02
C ASN A 210 -8.09 8.07 -6.95
N VAL A 211 -7.70 7.38 -8.03
CA VAL A 211 -6.30 7.10 -8.36
C VAL A 211 -6.03 7.75 -9.72
N ASP A 212 -5.11 8.70 -9.79
CA ASP A 212 -4.84 9.46 -11.03
C ASP A 212 -4.09 8.64 -12.07
N GLY A 213 -3.28 7.67 -11.66
CA GLY A 213 -2.53 6.74 -12.49
C GLY A 213 -3.01 5.30 -12.36
N ASP A 214 -2.06 4.37 -12.31
CA ASP A 214 -2.32 2.93 -12.31
C ASP A 214 -2.62 2.37 -10.91
N THR A 215 -3.39 1.27 -10.88
CA THR A 215 -3.54 0.42 -9.70
C THR A 215 -2.93 -0.95 -9.95
N TYR A 216 -2.18 -1.46 -8.97
CA TYR A 216 -1.62 -2.80 -9.00
C TYR A 216 -1.90 -3.53 -7.67
N LEU A 217 -2.59 -4.66 -7.78
CA LEU A 217 -2.90 -5.53 -6.65
C LEU A 217 -2.50 -6.97 -7.00
N GLU A 218 -1.62 -7.55 -6.21
CA GLU A 218 -1.19 -8.94 -6.36
C GLU A 218 -1.41 -9.70 -5.06
N ILE A 219 -2.09 -10.86 -5.13
CA ILE A 219 -2.34 -11.75 -4.00
C ILE A 219 -1.81 -13.13 -4.36
N THR A 220 -0.68 -13.51 -3.76
CA THR A 220 -0.02 -14.81 -3.94
C THR A 220 0.05 -15.61 -2.65
N GLY A 221 -0.27 -14.99 -1.51
CA GLY A 221 -0.28 -15.61 -0.20
C GLY A 221 -1.54 -16.42 0.09
N ASP A 222 -1.46 -17.22 1.17
CA ASP A 222 -2.61 -17.97 1.69
C ASP A 222 -3.52 -17.05 2.51
N ILE A 223 -4.31 -16.25 1.81
CA ILE A 223 -5.27 -15.32 2.43
C ILE A 223 -6.65 -15.94 2.44
N GLN A 224 -7.18 -16.13 3.65
CA GLN A 224 -8.57 -16.53 3.85
C GLN A 224 -9.48 -15.31 3.73
N MET A 225 -10.44 -15.39 2.83
CA MET A 225 -11.50 -14.41 2.63
C MET A 225 -12.83 -15.16 2.71
N GLN A 226 -13.87 -14.54 3.25
CA GLN A 226 -15.16 -15.20 3.30
C GLN A 226 -15.82 -15.21 1.90
N GLY A 227 -16.55 -16.29 1.59
CA GLY A 227 -17.29 -16.39 0.34
C GLY A 227 -18.29 -15.24 0.17
N GLY A 228 -18.31 -14.66 -1.02
CA GLY A 228 -19.12 -13.49 -1.36
C GLY A 228 -18.44 -12.15 -1.10
N ASN A 229 -17.20 -12.15 -0.65
CA ASN A 229 -16.38 -10.95 -0.55
C ASN A 229 -15.73 -10.62 -1.91
N HIS A 230 -15.31 -9.38 -2.09
CA HIS A 230 -14.93 -8.87 -3.40
C HIS A 230 -13.47 -8.45 -3.45
N LEU A 231 -12.78 -8.88 -4.50
CA LEU A 231 -11.50 -8.34 -4.93
C LEU A 231 -11.73 -7.38 -6.08
N ASN A 232 -11.28 -6.15 -5.94
CA ASN A 232 -11.49 -5.11 -6.94
C ASN A 232 -10.18 -4.36 -7.19
N PRO A 233 -9.64 -4.34 -8.42
CA PRO A 233 -8.44 -3.55 -8.73
C PRO A 233 -8.69 -2.04 -8.76
N GLY A 234 -9.95 -1.60 -8.91
CA GLY A 234 -10.33 -0.19 -9.00
C GLY A 234 -10.53 0.50 -7.65
N CYS A 235 -11.23 1.63 -7.67
CA CYS A 235 -11.64 2.37 -6.49
C CYS A 235 -13.02 1.94 -6.00
N MET A 236 -13.35 2.32 -4.77
CA MET A 236 -14.66 2.07 -4.16
C MET A 236 -15.39 3.38 -3.89
N LYS A 237 -16.56 3.56 -4.51
CA LYS A 237 -17.40 4.74 -4.30
C LYS A 237 -18.05 4.80 -2.91
N GLY A 238 -18.24 3.66 -2.26
CA GLY A 238 -18.96 3.49 -1.00
C GLY A 238 -20.17 2.60 -1.18
N ASP A 239 -20.61 1.98 -0.10
CA ASP A 239 -21.65 0.94 -0.14
C ASP A 239 -23.10 1.48 -0.18
N GLY A 240 -23.27 2.79 -0.13
CA GLY A 240 -24.60 3.41 -0.15
C GLY A 240 -25.50 3.10 1.07
N SER A 241 -25.03 2.24 1.97
CA SER A 241 -25.87 1.70 3.06
C SER A 241 -26.10 2.69 4.21
N SER A 242 -25.22 3.66 4.38
CA SER A 242 -25.28 4.62 5.50
C SER A 242 -25.58 6.06 5.09
N GLY A 243 -26.24 6.27 3.95
CA GLY A 243 -26.53 7.61 3.46
C GLY A 243 -25.36 8.31 2.75
N ASP A 244 -24.15 7.76 2.84
CA ASP A 244 -22.96 8.30 2.23
C ASP A 244 -22.93 8.11 0.69
N GLY A 245 -23.57 7.06 0.16
CA GLY A 245 -23.50 6.72 -1.25
C GLY A 245 -24.29 7.61 -2.20
N ARG A 246 -25.26 8.37 -1.72
CA ARG A 246 -26.17 9.15 -2.59
C ARG A 246 -25.57 10.46 -3.10
N ASN A 247 -24.55 10.99 -2.45
CA ASN A 247 -23.88 12.24 -2.80
C ASN A 247 -22.35 12.13 -2.88
N VAL A 248 -21.81 10.92 -2.93
CA VAL A 248 -20.36 10.73 -3.13
C VAL A 248 -20.06 10.99 -4.61
N PRO A 249 -19.08 11.82 -4.93
CA PRO A 249 -18.64 12.03 -6.30
C PRO A 249 -18.27 10.69 -6.95
N ASP A 250 -18.43 10.60 -8.27
CA ASP A 250 -17.93 9.47 -9.02
C ASP A 250 -16.42 9.35 -8.80
N VAL A 251 -15.96 8.13 -8.55
CA VAL A 251 -14.55 7.83 -8.35
C VAL A 251 -13.99 7.19 -9.60
N TYR A 252 -12.69 7.39 -9.86
CA TYR A 252 -12.06 6.85 -11.06
C TYR A 252 -10.65 6.32 -10.77
N VAL A 253 -10.17 5.45 -11.68
CA VAL A 253 -8.77 5.12 -11.91
C VAL A 253 -8.37 5.72 -13.24
N GLY A 254 -7.39 6.63 -13.24
CA GLY A 254 -6.95 7.38 -14.42
C GLY A 254 -6.10 6.57 -15.40
N GLY A 255 -5.38 5.57 -14.89
CA GLY A 255 -4.54 4.65 -15.64
C GLY A 255 -5.12 3.24 -15.73
N ASN A 256 -4.23 2.25 -15.84
CA ASN A 256 -4.59 0.84 -15.90
C ASN A 256 -4.83 0.25 -14.50
N ALA A 257 -5.69 -0.76 -14.42
CA ALA A 257 -5.90 -1.50 -13.19
C ALA A 257 -5.52 -2.97 -13.37
N THR A 258 -4.64 -3.46 -12.51
CA THR A 258 -4.15 -4.84 -12.58
C THR A 258 -4.47 -5.57 -11.27
N LEU A 259 -5.12 -6.72 -11.39
CA LEU A 259 -5.28 -7.69 -10.31
C LEU A 259 -4.66 -9.01 -10.71
N ILE A 260 -3.69 -9.48 -9.92
CA ILE A 260 -3.14 -10.84 -10.01
C ILE A 260 -3.61 -11.61 -8.78
N TYR A 261 -4.27 -12.76 -9.02
CA TYR A 261 -4.74 -13.65 -7.97
C TYR A 261 -4.17 -15.04 -8.16
N ASP A 262 -3.29 -15.46 -7.27
CA ASP A 262 -2.61 -16.77 -7.27
C ASP A 262 -2.63 -17.40 -5.86
N ASN A 263 -3.81 -17.45 -5.24
CA ASN A 263 -3.99 -18.01 -3.91
C ASN A 263 -4.28 -19.52 -3.99
N LYS A 264 -3.24 -20.33 -3.97
CA LYS A 264 -3.31 -21.80 -4.14
C LYS A 264 -4.06 -22.53 -3.03
N ASN A 265 -4.18 -21.93 -1.88
CA ASN A 265 -4.78 -22.55 -0.69
C ASN A 265 -6.22 -22.07 -0.43
N SER A 266 -6.79 -21.21 -1.29
CA SER A 266 -8.18 -20.82 -1.16
C SER A 266 -9.11 -22.04 -1.31
N THR A 267 -10.11 -22.11 -0.46
CA THR A 267 -11.10 -23.21 -0.46
C THR A 267 -12.42 -22.72 -1.05
N ASP A 268 -13.25 -23.66 -1.56
CA ASP A 268 -14.55 -23.37 -2.17
C ASP A 268 -15.51 -22.59 -1.23
N THR A 269 -15.31 -22.70 0.08
CA THR A 269 -16.15 -22.04 1.09
C THR A 269 -15.70 -20.62 1.42
N ALA A 270 -14.51 -20.22 1.00
CA ALA A 270 -13.90 -18.93 1.29
C ALA A 270 -13.39 -18.24 0.03
N SER A 271 -14.09 -18.45 -1.09
CA SER A 271 -13.69 -17.90 -2.38
C SER A 271 -14.22 -16.49 -2.57
N PRO A 272 -13.39 -15.49 -2.92
CA PRO A 272 -13.84 -14.16 -3.25
C PRO A 272 -14.53 -14.12 -4.62
N ALA A 273 -15.38 -13.14 -4.82
CA ALA A 273 -15.75 -12.69 -6.16
C ALA A 273 -14.70 -11.70 -6.67
N ILE A 274 -14.33 -11.80 -7.94
CA ILE A 274 -13.45 -10.83 -8.59
C ILE A 274 -14.32 -9.89 -9.41
N GLU A 275 -14.21 -8.60 -9.13
CA GLU A 275 -14.92 -7.54 -9.86
C GLU A 275 -13.92 -6.65 -10.58
N GLY A 276 -14.18 -6.38 -11.86
CA GLY A 276 -13.34 -5.47 -12.64
C GLY A 276 -13.45 -4.04 -12.16
N THR A 277 -14.69 -3.61 -11.85
CA THR A 277 -14.97 -2.29 -11.28
C THR A 277 -16.22 -2.37 -10.39
N TYR A 278 -16.23 -1.62 -9.31
CA TYR A 278 -17.40 -1.49 -8.44
C TYR A 278 -17.74 -0.01 -8.21
N GLY A 279 -18.59 0.53 -9.07
CA GLY A 279 -18.97 1.94 -9.03
C GLY A 279 -17.78 2.90 -9.26
N CYS A 280 -16.77 2.45 -10.01
CA CYS A 280 -15.55 3.18 -10.31
C CYS A 280 -15.40 3.31 -11.82
N GLU A 281 -15.18 4.51 -12.33
CA GLU A 281 -14.84 4.73 -13.73
C GLU A 281 -13.40 4.28 -13.99
N MET A 282 -13.20 3.43 -14.99
CA MET A 282 -11.88 3.02 -15.45
C MET A 282 -11.53 3.75 -16.74
N LYS A 283 -10.45 4.54 -16.73
CA LYS A 283 -10.00 5.29 -17.92
C LYS A 283 -8.98 4.52 -18.75
N GLY A 284 -8.31 3.55 -18.15
CA GLY A 284 -7.38 2.63 -18.80
C GLY A 284 -7.90 1.20 -18.85
N ASP A 285 -7.01 0.28 -19.18
CA ASP A 285 -7.31 -1.14 -19.28
C ASP A 285 -7.42 -1.80 -17.91
N VAL A 286 -8.31 -2.81 -17.82
CA VAL A 286 -8.43 -3.68 -16.63
C VAL A 286 -7.87 -5.05 -16.95
N THR A 287 -6.84 -5.46 -16.21
CA THR A 287 -6.23 -6.79 -16.32
C THR A 287 -6.58 -7.61 -15.10
N LEU A 288 -7.25 -8.75 -15.31
CA LEU A 288 -7.55 -9.75 -14.29
C LEU A 288 -6.79 -11.02 -14.63
N ASP A 289 -5.73 -11.32 -13.88
CA ASP A 289 -4.89 -12.52 -14.05
C ASP A 289 -5.13 -13.49 -12.88
N VAL A 290 -6.00 -14.47 -13.11
CA VAL A 290 -6.33 -15.50 -12.12
C VAL A 290 -5.53 -16.76 -12.44
N ARG A 291 -4.48 -17.02 -11.68
CA ARG A 291 -3.52 -18.12 -11.93
C ARG A 291 -3.87 -19.38 -11.15
N ALA A 292 -4.21 -19.23 -9.87
CA ALA A 292 -4.61 -20.34 -9.01
C ALA A 292 -5.53 -19.85 -7.88
N GLY A 293 -6.30 -20.79 -7.34
CA GLY A 293 -7.25 -20.54 -6.25
C GLY A 293 -8.69 -20.67 -6.72
N CYS A 294 -9.60 -20.70 -5.74
CA CYS A 294 -11.04 -20.71 -5.99
C CYS A 294 -11.56 -19.28 -6.03
N VAL A 295 -12.42 -18.97 -6.97
CA VAL A 295 -13.17 -17.71 -7.04
C VAL A 295 -14.66 -18.02 -7.15
N ALA A 296 -15.48 -17.26 -6.43
CA ALA A 296 -16.94 -17.43 -6.45
C ALA A 296 -17.54 -16.96 -7.77
N GLY A 297 -16.89 -16.03 -8.45
CA GLY A 297 -17.31 -15.50 -9.75
C GLY A 297 -16.36 -14.41 -10.22
N ILE A 298 -16.43 -14.09 -11.50
CA ILE A 298 -15.73 -12.97 -12.12
C ILE A 298 -16.78 -12.10 -12.78
N VAL A 299 -16.88 -10.85 -12.38
CA VAL A 299 -17.75 -9.85 -12.96
C VAL A 299 -16.90 -8.86 -13.73
N GLY A 300 -17.18 -8.71 -15.02
CA GLY A 300 -16.48 -7.75 -15.87
C GLY A 300 -16.78 -6.29 -15.47
N THR A 301 -16.18 -5.38 -16.20
CA THR A 301 -16.51 -3.95 -16.09
C THR A 301 -17.88 -3.69 -16.73
N GLU A 302 -18.75 -2.97 -16.05
CA GLU A 302 -19.98 -2.40 -16.62
C GLU A 302 -19.70 -1.02 -17.24
#